data_3c840f4fbec65577d2d2f9790665d1e9
#
_entry.id   3c840f4fbec65577d2d2f9790665d1e9
#
_cell.length_a   1.000
_cell.length_b   1.000
_cell.length_c   1.000
_cell.angle_alpha   90.00
_cell.angle_beta   90.00
_cell.angle_gamma   90.00
#
_symmetry.space_group_name_H-M   'P 1'
#
loop_
_entity.id
_entity.type
_entity.pdbx_description
1 polymer ?
#
loop_
_entity_poly.entity_id
_entity_poly.type
_entity_poly.pdbx_seq_one_letter_code
_entity_poly.pdbx_strand_id
1 'polypeptide(L)'
;MTFEELDEFKNLKKLLKKYRSLNDDIEIVKKVLNVEPEEHPPFSFRIDGLGIKTCVIKVKKMACKSLKGRGVNTGLRLIYAHFEEEQRIVFVELYHKNKKGNENRDRIINNFK
;
A
#
# COMPACT_ATOMS: atom_id res chain seq x y z
N MET A 1 14.88 4.74 -6.84
CA MET A 1 13.88 3.68 -6.70
C MET A 1 12.75 3.90 -7.69
N THR A 2 12.28 2.82 -8.31
CA THR A 2 11.20 2.86 -9.31
C THR A 2 9.88 2.45 -8.66
N PHE A 3 8.80 3.15 -8.98
CA PHE A 3 7.46 2.86 -8.45
C PHE A 3 6.53 2.50 -9.61
N GLU A 4 5.79 1.41 -9.44
CA GLU A 4 4.81 0.93 -10.40
C GLU A 4 3.47 0.69 -9.69
N GLU A 5 2.37 0.72 -10.45
CA GLU A 5 1.03 0.42 -9.95
C GLU A 5 0.43 -0.70 -10.78
N LEU A 6 -0.07 -1.74 -10.12
CA LEU A 6 -0.87 -2.76 -10.79
C LEU A 6 -2.20 -2.16 -11.25
N ASP A 7 -2.81 -2.74 -12.27
CA ASP A 7 -4.11 -2.27 -12.77
C ASP A 7 -5.18 -2.31 -11.68
N GLU A 8 -5.15 -3.33 -10.83
CA GLU A 8 -6.06 -3.45 -9.69
C GLU A 8 -5.87 -2.29 -8.71
N PHE A 9 -4.63 -1.87 -8.46
CA PHE A 9 -4.36 -0.71 -7.61
C PHE A 9 -4.97 0.55 -8.20
N LYS A 10 -4.80 0.75 -9.50
CA LYS A 10 -5.38 1.90 -10.20
C LYS A 10 -6.90 1.91 -10.10
N ASN A 11 -7.54 0.74 -10.24
CA ASN A 11 -8.99 0.61 -10.13
C ASN A 11 -9.47 0.90 -8.71
N LEU A 12 -8.79 0.38 -7.69
CA LEU A 12 -9.11 0.64 -6.29
C LEU A 12 -8.95 2.12 -5.96
N LYS A 13 -7.92 2.76 -6.50
CA LYS A 13 -7.71 4.20 -6.32
C LYS A 13 -8.89 5.00 -6.89
N LYS A 14 -9.42 4.59 -8.05
CA LYS A 14 -10.62 5.23 -8.64
C LYS A 14 -11.85 5.10 -7.75
N LEU A 15 -12.01 3.95 -7.07
CA LEU A 15 -13.13 3.75 -6.15
C LEU A 15 -13.04 4.67 -4.93
N LEU A 16 -11.86 5.16 -4.61
CA LEU A 16 -11.62 6.04 -3.47
C LEU A 16 -11.49 7.52 -3.89
N LYS A 17 -11.99 7.88 -5.06
CA LYS A 17 -11.88 9.25 -5.61
C LYS A 17 -12.51 10.32 -4.73
N LYS A 18 -13.38 9.96 -3.81
CA LYS A 18 -13.95 10.87 -2.81
C LYS A 18 -12.88 11.49 -1.90
N TYR A 19 -11.76 10.81 -1.73
CA TYR A 19 -10.61 11.34 -1.02
C TYR A 19 -9.75 12.11 -2.02
N ARG A 20 -10.05 13.39 -2.20
CA ARG A 20 -9.45 14.22 -3.25
C ARG A 20 -7.94 14.39 -3.13
N SER A 21 -7.40 14.27 -1.92
CA SER A 21 -5.96 14.37 -1.67
C SER A 21 -5.20 13.05 -1.94
N LEU A 22 -5.90 11.98 -2.32
CA LEU A 22 -5.32 10.64 -2.35
C LEU A 22 -4.07 10.53 -3.23
N ASN A 23 -4.08 11.14 -4.42
CA ASN A 23 -2.90 11.10 -5.29
C ASN A 23 -1.70 11.80 -4.63
N ASP A 24 -1.93 12.94 -3.98
CA ASP A 24 -0.87 13.65 -3.26
C ASP A 24 -0.38 12.84 -2.06
N ASP A 25 -1.31 12.17 -1.36
CA ASP A 25 -0.96 11.33 -0.21
C ASP A 25 -0.09 10.14 -0.64
N ILE A 26 -0.39 9.54 -1.80
CA ILE A 26 0.42 8.46 -2.37
C ILE A 26 1.81 8.97 -2.75
N GLU A 27 1.92 10.18 -3.28
CA GLU A 27 3.24 10.76 -3.59
C GLU A 27 4.08 10.94 -2.33
N ILE A 28 3.46 11.29 -1.19
CA ILE A 28 4.16 11.38 0.10
C ILE A 28 4.62 9.98 0.53
N VAL A 29 3.78 8.97 0.38
CA VAL A 29 4.15 7.58 0.67
C VAL A 29 5.37 7.17 -0.16
N LYS A 30 5.40 7.50 -1.45
CA LYS A 30 6.55 7.20 -2.32
C LYS A 30 7.84 7.83 -1.79
N LYS A 31 7.78 9.07 -1.30
CA LYS A 31 8.95 9.75 -0.71
C LYS A 31 9.46 9.01 0.51
N VAL A 32 8.56 8.57 1.39
CA VAL A 32 8.93 7.80 2.57
C VAL A 32 9.54 6.46 2.17
N LEU A 33 8.92 5.74 1.26
CA LEU A 33 9.40 4.43 0.81
C LEU A 33 10.73 4.50 0.04
N ASN A 34 11.00 5.63 -0.57
CA ASN A 34 12.29 5.83 -1.24
C ASN A 34 13.46 5.84 -0.24
N VAL A 35 13.18 6.19 1.00
CA VAL A 35 14.18 6.24 2.10
C VAL A 35 14.11 4.96 2.95
N GLU A 36 12.89 4.53 3.29
CA GLU A 36 12.64 3.38 4.16
C GLU A 36 11.64 2.41 3.51
N PRO A 37 12.09 1.56 2.57
CA PRO A 37 11.18 0.65 1.86
C PRO A 37 10.79 -0.59 2.66
N GLU A 38 11.51 -0.94 3.73
CA GLU A 38 11.22 -2.10 4.57
C GLU A 38 10.04 -1.84 5.51
N GLU A 39 9.53 -2.89 6.13
CA GLU A 39 8.48 -2.74 7.13
C GLU A 39 8.95 -1.86 8.30
N HIS A 40 8.01 -1.11 8.85
CA HIS A 40 8.28 -0.17 9.94
C HIS A 40 7.15 -0.20 10.97
N PRO A 41 7.10 -1.22 11.83
CA PRO A 41 6.06 -1.29 12.87
C PRO A 41 6.10 -0.07 13.79
N PRO A 42 4.97 0.45 14.26
CA PRO A 42 3.60 -0.04 14.01
C PRO A 42 2.93 0.52 12.75
N PHE A 43 3.68 1.25 11.90
CA PHE A 43 3.12 1.90 10.70
C PHE A 43 2.89 0.91 9.58
N SER A 44 3.81 -0.04 9.39
CA SER A 44 3.72 -1.03 8.33
C SER A 44 4.25 -2.37 8.80
N PHE A 45 3.77 -3.46 8.16
CA PHE A 45 4.09 -4.83 8.53
C PHE A 45 4.23 -5.69 7.28
N ARG A 46 5.23 -6.57 7.29
CA ARG A 46 5.34 -7.59 6.26
C ARG A 46 4.18 -8.59 6.40
N ILE A 47 3.59 -8.95 5.27
CA ILE A 47 2.54 -9.98 5.24
C ILE A 47 3.24 -11.34 5.14
N ASP A 48 3.07 -12.16 6.17
CA ASP A 48 3.64 -13.51 6.23
C ASP A 48 2.63 -14.56 5.79
N GLY A 49 3.11 -15.77 5.53
CA GLY A 49 2.26 -16.92 5.25
C GLY A 49 1.66 -16.95 3.85
N LEU A 50 2.20 -16.16 2.90
CA LEU A 50 1.72 -16.15 1.52
C LEU A 50 2.29 -17.30 0.69
N GLY A 51 3.38 -17.93 1.15
CA GLY A 51 4.02 -19.00 0.40
C GLY A 51 4.76 -18.55 -0.85
N ILE A 52 5.08 -17.27 -0.94
CA ILE A 52 5.84 -16.68 -2.06
C ILE A 52 7.12 -16.04 -1.54
N LYS A 53 8.09 -15.87 -2.42
CA LYS A 53 9.38 -15.26 -2.05
C LYS A 53 9.33 -13.74 -2.01
N THR A 54 8.41 -13.14 -2.75
CA THR A 54 8.27 -11.68 -2.82
C THR A 54 7.94 -11.08 -1.47
N CYS A 55 8.65 -10.03 -1.08
CA CYS A 55 8.36 -9.29 0.13
C CYS A 55 7.15 -8.38 -0.11
N VAL A 56 6.06 -8.64 0.59
CA VAL A 56 4.83 -7.86 0.48
C VAL A 56 4.56 -7.19 1.82
N ILE A 57 4.31 -5.89 1.80
CA ILE A 57 4.16 -5.08 3.01
C ILE A 57 2.81 -4.38 3.01
N LYS A 58 2.18 -4.35 4.17
CA LYS A 58 0.90 -3.68 4.40
C LYS A 58 1.13 -2.43 5.24
N VAL A 59 0.79 -1.28 4.68
CA VAL A 59 0.81 0.00 5.40
C VAL A 59 -0.52 0.16 6.10
N LYS A 60 -0.50 0.18 7.42
CA LYS A 60 -1.70 0.34 8.25
C LYS A 60 -1.95 1.77 8.69
N LYS A 61 -0.91 2.59 8.74
CA LYS A 61 -1.00 3.98 9.21
C LYS A 61 -0.61 4.92 8.08
N MET A 62 -1.56 5.17 7.20
CA MET A 62 -1.40 6.04 6.05
C MET A 62 -2.16 7.33 6.25
N ALA A 63 -1.47 8.47 6.21
CA ALA A 63 -2.11 9.78 6.29
C ALA A 63 -2.89 10.09 5.02
N CYS A 64 -3.99 10.81 5.17
CA CYS A 64 -4.80 11.29 4.06
C CYS A 64 -5.32 12.67 4.39
N LYS A 65 -4.90 13.68 3.65
CA LYS A 65 -5.26 15.08 3.92
C LYS A 65 -6.76 15.32 3.86
N SER A 66 -7.49 14.55 3.03
CA SER A 66 -8.94 14.63 2.94
C SER A 66 -9.64 14.14 4.20
N LEU A 67 -8.96 13.39 5.06
CA LEU A 67 -9.48 12.88 6.33
C LEU A 67 -8.88 13.70 7.48
N LYS A 68 -9.32 14.93 7.57
CA LYS A 68 -8.81 15.90 8.57
C LYS A 68 -9.01 15.40 10.00
N GLY A 69 -8.04 15.69 10.87
CA GLY A 69 -8.10 15.34 12.28
C GLY A 69 -7.80 13.89 12.61
N ARG A 70 -7.53 13.07 11.61
CA ARG A 70 -7.22 11.64 11.82
C ARG A 70 -5.74 11.34 11.87
N GLY A 71 -4.87 12.23 11.36
CA GLY A 71 -3.45 11.98 11.27
C GLY A 71 -3.20 10.74 10.41
N VAL A 72 -2.51 9.73 10.98
CA VAL A 72 -2.24 8.47 10.28
C VAL A 72 -3.30 7.39 10.56
N ASN A 73 -4.30 7.68 11.38
CA ASN A 73 -5.36 6.73 11.75
C ASN A 73 -6.58 6.88 10.85
N THR A 74 -6.36 6.85 9.55
CA THR A 74 -7.39 7.09 8.53
C THR A 74 -8.23 5.85 8.22
N GLY A 75 -7.73 4.68 8.55
CA GLY A 75 -8.34 3.42 8.13
C GLY A 75 -7.96 2.98 6.73
N LEU A 76 -7.21 3.80 5.99
CA LEU A 76 -6.71 3.41 4.68
C LEU A 76 -5.58 2.38 4.82
N ARG A 77 -5.60 1.39 3.94
CA ARG A 77 -4.61 0.31 3.89
C ARG A 77 -3.99 0.29 2.50
N LEU A 78 -2.68 0.27 2.44
CA LEU A 78 -1.94 0.19 1.18
C LEU A 78 -1.03 -1.02 1.22
N ILE A 79 -1.07 -1.83 0.16
CA ILE A 79 -0.23 -3.03 0.03
C ILE A 79 0.76 -2.77 -1.09
N TYR A 80 2.03 -3.04 -0.85
CA TYR A 80 3.06 -2.95 -1.88
C TYR A 80 4.02 -4.14 -1.82
N ALA A 81 4.60 -4.46 -2.98
CA ALA A 81 5.65 -5.45 -3.11
C ALA A 81 6.99 -4.72 -3.23
N HIS A 82 7.99 -5.19 -2.50
CA HIS A 82 9.32 -4.61 -2.48
C HIS A 82 10.33 -5.54 -3.11
N PHE A 83 10.94 -5.11 -4.20
CA PHE A 83 11.99 -5.85 -4.90
C PHE A 83 13.32 -5.12 -4.65
N GLU A 84 13.99 -5.50 -3.58
CA GLU A 84 15.18 -4.81 -3.10
C GLU A 84 16.31 -4.78 -4.12
N GLU A 85 16.61 -5.91 -4.74
CA GLU A 85 17.70 -6.00 -5.73
C GLU A 85 17.45 -5.14 -6.96
N GLU A 86 16.18 -4.97 -7.34
CA GLU A 86 15.80 -4.17 -8.50
C GLU A 86 15.56 -2.70 -8.14
N GLN A 87 15.62 -2.34 -6.87
CA GLN A 87 15.25 -1.02 -6.38
C GLN A 87 13.87 -0.62 -6.90
N ARG A 88 12.89 -1.53 -6.76
CA ARG A 88 11.56 -1.39 -7.34
C ARG A 88 10.48 -1.67 -6.30
N ILE A 89 9.44 -0.83 -6.32
CA ILE A 89 8.23 -1.03 -5.51
C ILE A 89 7.03 -1.07 -6.44
N VAL A 90 6.16 -2.06 -6.23
CA VAL A 90 4.93 -2.22 -6.98
C VAL A 90 3.74 -2.07 -6.03
N PHE A 91 2.89 -1.07 -6.26
CA PHE A 91 1.67 -0.90 -5.49
C PHE A 91 0.63 -1.91 -5.95
N VAL A 92 0.07 -2.67 -5.01
CA VAL A 92 -0.79 -3.82 -5.27
C VAL A 92 -2.25 -3.56 -4.94
N GLU A 93 -2.51 -3.05 -3.74
CA GLU A 93 -3.87 -2.80 -3.26
C GLU A 93 -3.96 -1.50 -2.47
N LEU A 94 -5.16 -0.92 -2.50
CA LEU A 94 -5.51 0.25 -1.70
C LEU A 94 -6.98 0.11 -1.31
N TYR A 95 -7.28 0.13 -0.01
CA TYR A 95 -8.65 -0.02 0.46
C TYR A 95 -8.85 0.64 1.82
N HIS A 96 -10.11 0.86 2.20
CA HIS A 96 -10.45 1.32 3.54
C HIS A 96 -10.91 0.12 4.37
N LYS A 97 -10.42 0.00 5.60
CA LYS A 97 -10.69 -1.14 6.50
C LYS A 97 -12.19 -1.40 6.73
N ASN A 98 -13.03 -0.35 6.63
CA ASN A 98 -14.47 -0.49 6.82
C ASN A 98 -15.18 -1.06 5.59
N LYS A 99 -14.55 -1.03 4.44
CA LYS A 99 -15.10 -1.57 3.18
C LYS A 99 -14.62 -2.99 2.90
N LYS A 100 -13.43 -3.31 3.41
CA LYS A 100 -12.79 -4.60 3.20
C LYS A 100 -11.94 -4.89 4.43
N GLY A 101 -12.17 -6.02 5.05
CA GLY A 101 -11.53 -6.35 6.33
C GLY A 101 -10.05 -6.67 6.23
N ASN A 102 -9.60 -7.17 5.09
CA ASN A 102 -8.21 -7.57 4.93
C ASN A 102 -7.80 -7.53 3.45
N GLU A 103 -6.50 -7.70 3.18
CA GLU A 103 -5.95 -7.79 1.82
C GLU A 103 -6.45 -9.04 1.08
N ASN A 104 -6.46 -8.98 -0.25
CA ASN A 104 -6.81 -10.12 -1.09
C ASN A 104 -5.57 -10.99 -1.31
N ARG A 105 -5.39 -12.00 -0.46
CA ARG A 105 -4.21 -12.87 -0.49
C ARG A 105 -4.07 -13.65 -1.78
N ASP A 106 -5.17 -14.16 -2.32
CA ASP A 106 -5.16 -14.92 -3.58
C ASP A 106 -4.64 -14.07 -4.73
N ARG A 107 -5.09 -12.82 -4.81
CA ARG A 107 -4.62 -11.88 -5.83
C ARG A 107 -3.13 -11.60 -5.69
N ILE A 108 -2.66 -11.39 -4.48
CA ILE A 108 -1.24 -11.14 -4.20
C ILE A 108 -0.42 -12.35 -4.62
N ILE A 109 -0.81 -13.54 -4.22
CA ILE A 109 -0.11 -14.78 -4.57
C ILE A 109 -0.07 -14.97 -6.10
N ASN A 110 -1.19 -14.75 -6.78
CA ASN A 110 -1.28 -14.93 -8.22
C ASN A 110 -0.38 -13.96 -9.00
N ASN A 111 -0.16 -12.76 -8.48
CA ASN A 111 0.69 -11.78 -9.14
C ASN A 111 2.19 -12.00 -8.89
N PHE A 112 2.57 -12.65 -7.79
CA PHE A 112 3.97 -12.71 -7.37
C PHE A 112 4.50 -14.12 -7.09
N LYS A 113 3.78 -15.15 -7.44
CA LYS A 113 4.25 -16.52 -7.28
C LYS A 113 5.29 -16.92 -8.32
#